data_565fabe70e31386d432ff64977db9b0d
#
_entry.id   565fabe70e31386d432ff64977db9b0d
#
_cell.length_a   1.000
_cell.length_b   1.000
_cell.length_c   1.000
_cell.angle_alpha   90.00
_cell.angle_beta   90.00
_cell.angle_gamma   90.00
#
_symmetry.space_group_name_H-M   'P 1'
#
loop_
_entity.id
_entity.type
_entity.pdbx_description
1 polymer ?
#
loop_
_entity_poly.entity_id
_entity_poly.type
_entity_poly.pdbx_seq_one_letter_code
_entity_poly.pdbx_strand_id
1 'polypeptide(L)'
;MQGAWATLINLDLHCHSTYSDGTLTPDELVGRAAQRGVAMLALTDHDDTGGLAAARAAAQRLGLDLIDGVEISVTWRGHTIHIVGLGIDPADAALQAGLAVTRSGRNARAEKIIAAFDQLGISGSREGAQEFADNPDLMSRTHFARFLVKRGLVKDMKTAFQCFWVVANRALCRTSGRA
;
A
#
# COMPACT_ATOMS: atom_id res chain seq x y z
N MET A 1 -12.51 11.23 -46.12
CA MET A 1 -12.68 10.14 -45.10
C MET A 1 -11.87 10.53 -43.88
N GLN A 2 -12.53 11.11 -42.87
CA GLN A 2 -11.89 11.40 -41.59
C GLN A 2 -11.83 10.08 -40.80
N GLY A 3 -10.63 9.57 -40.55
CA GLY A 3 -10.42 8.38 -39.74
C GLY A 3 -10.93 8.66 -38.34
N ALA A 4 -11.91 7.89 -37.88
CA ALA A 4 -12.33 7.86 -36.51
C ALA A 4 -11.14 7.33 -35.67
N TRP A 5 -10.43 8.24 -35.00
CA TRP A 5 -9.46 7.87 -33.97
C TRP A 5 -10.23 7.13 -32.88
N ALA A 6 -9.95 5.87 -32.70
CA ALA A 6 -10.47 5.12 -31.57
C ALA A 6 -10.10 5.89 -30.30
N THR A 7 -11.11 6.39 -29.57
CA THR A 7 -10.91 7.02 -28.27
C THR A 7 -10.29 5.96 -27.36
N LEU A 8 -9.04 6.15 -26.98
CA LEU A 8 -8.39 5.26 -26.01
C LEU A 8 -9.16 5.34 -24.71
N ILE A 9 -9.71 4.21 -24.27
CA ILE A 9 -10.37 4.11 -22.98
C ILE A 9 -9.30 4.23 -21.89
N ASN A 10 -9.44 5.22 -21.01
CA ASN A 10 -8.52 5.42 -19.89
C ASN A 10 -8.92 4.49 -18.73
N LEU A 11 -8.11 3.48 -18.46
CA LEU A 11 -8.34 2.51 -17.40
C LEU A 11 -7.23 2.64 -16.36
N ASP A 12 -7.61 2.66 -15.08
CA ASP A 12 -6.68 2.58 -13.94
C ASP A 12 -7.07 1.38 -13.07
N LEU A 13 -6.34 0.29 -13.25
CA LEU A 13 -6.65 -1.00 -12.63
C LEU A 13 -5.76 -1.35 -11.43
N HIS A 14 -4.98 -0.39 -10.94
CA HIS A 14 -4.09 -0.58 -9.80
C HIS A 14 -3.85 0.73 -9.06
N CYS A 15 -4.60 0.97 -8.01
CA CYS A 15 -4.41 2.14 -7.17
C CYS A 15 -4.67 1.84 -5.69
N HIS A 16 -4.15 2.70 -4.81
CA HIS A 16 -4.20 2.55 -3.36
C HIS A 16 -4.83 3.76 -2.69
N SER A 17 -5.60 3.50 -1.65
CA SER A 17 -6.18 4.52 -0.77
C SER A 17 -5.46 4.55 0.59
N THR A 18 -5.96 5.41 1.49
CA THR A 18 -5.50 5.47 2.89
C THR A 18 -5.80 4.19 3.67
N TYR A 19 -6.61 3.29 3.14
CA TYR A 19 -6.82 1.95 3.73
C TYR A 19 -5.58 1.05 3.65
N SER A 20 -4.61 1.39 2.81
CA SER A 20 -3.28 0.77 2.83
C SER A 20 -2.17 1.80 2.89
N ASP A 21 -1.56 2.15 1.79
CA ASP A 21 -0.45 3.10 1.76
C ASP A 21 -0.61 4.20 0.70
N GLY A 22 -1.81 4.40 0.21
CA GLY A 22 -2.19 5.58 -0.56
C GLY A 22 -2.18 6.86 0.27
N THR A 23 -2.49 7.98 -0.36
CA THR A 23 -2.55 9.31 0.29
C THR A 23 -3.92 9.95 0.23
N LEU A 24 -4.84 9.34 -0.50
CA LEU A 24 -6.20 9.82 -0.68
C LEU A 24 -7.16 8.81 -0.03
N THR A 25 -8.23 9.30 0.59
CA THR A 25 -9.35 8.46 0.98
C THR A 25 -9.96 7.80 -0.25
N PRO A 26 -10.70 6.68 -0.13
CA PRO A 26 -11.36 6.05 -1.28
C PRO A 26 -12.25 7.03 -2.06
N ASP A 27 -12.94 7.93 -1.36
CA ASP A 27 -13.82 8.94 -1.97
C ASP A 27 -13.03 9.97 -2.79
N GLU A 28 -11.97 10.52 -2.23
CA GLU A 28 -11.07 11.45 -2.91
C GLU A 28 -10.37 10.81 -4.11
N LEU A 29 -9.96 9.54 -3.98
CA LEU A 29 -9.29 8.79 -5.03
C LEU A 29 -10.22 8.59 -6.23
N VAL A 30 -11.46 8.14 -5.99
CA VAL A 30 -12.47 7.98 -7.04
C VAL A 30 -12.82 9.34 -7.67
N GLY A 31 -12.97 10.40 -6.86
CA GLY A 31 -13.19 11.75 -7.35
C GLY A 31 -12.08 12.25 -8.26
N ARG A 32 -10.82 11.98 -7.89
CA ARG A 32 -9.64 12.31 -8.71
C ARG A 32 -9.59 11.51 -10.00
N ALA A 33 -9.92 10.22 -9.96
CA ALA A 33 -9.98 9.36 -11.15
C ALA A 33 -11.02 9.89 -12.15
N ALA A 34 -12.23 10.21 -11.67
CA ALA A 34 -13.30 10.80 -12.49
C ALA A 34 -12.87 12.13 -13.14
N GLN A 35 -12.23 13.03 -12.36
CA GLN A 35 -11.70 14.30 -12.88
C GLN A 35 -10.60 14.12 -13.95
N ARG A 36 -9.89 13.00 -13.94
CA ARG A 36 -8.87 12.66 -14.91
C ARG A 36 -9.40 11.86 -16.10
N GLY A 37 -10.73 11.69 -16.19
CA GLY A 37 -11.37 10.97 -17.29
C GLY A 37 -11.07 9.47 -17.29
N VAL A 38 -10.82 8.88 -16.10
CA VAL A 38 -10.75 7.42 -15.96
C VAL A 38 -12.14 6.87 -16.17
N ALA A 39 -12.29 5.93 -17.11
CA ALA A 39 -13.55 5.28 -17.41
C ALA A 39 -13.82 4.09 -16.45
N MET A 40 -12.78 3.40 -16.04
CA MET A 40 -12.86 2.26 -15.13
C MET A 40 -11.68 2.28 -14.16
N LEU A 41 -11.98 2.14 -12.87
CA LEU A 41 -11.01 2.16 -11.77
C LEU A 41 -11.06 0.83 -11.02
N ALA A 42 -9.92 0.29 -10.61
CA ALA A 42 -9.87 -0.76 -9.60
C ALA A 42 -9.16 -0.23 -8.35
N LEU A 43 -9.84 -0.28 -7.20
CA LEU A 43 -9.19 -0.06 -5.91
C LEU A 43 -8.57 -1.37 -5.44
N THR A 44 -7.26 -1.36 -5.22
CA THR A 44 -6.45 -2.56 -4.95
C THR A 44 -5.55 -2.38 -3.73
N ASP A 45 -6.12 -1.93 -2.62
CA ASP A 45 -5.37 -1.72 -1.38
C ASP A 45 -4.60 -2.97 -0.94
N HIS A 46 -3.44 -2.76 -0.35
CA HIS A 46 -2.59 -3.86 0.12
C HIS A 46 -3.25 -4.66 1.24
N ASP A 47 -3.55 -5.92 0.98
CA ASP A 47 -4.05 -6.92 1.95
C ASP A 47 -5.31 -6.46 2.69
N ASP A 48 -6.04 -5.47 2.15
CA ASP A 48 -7.25 -4.91 2.74
C ASP A 48 -8.33 -4.63 1.68
N THR A 49 -9.58 -4.84 2.07
CA THR A 49 -10.76 -4.58 1.24
C THR A 49 -11.72 -3.57 1.87
N GLY A 50 -11.35 -3.00 3.03
CA GLY A 50 -12.21 -2.12 3.82
C GLY A 50 -12.60 -0.83 3.11
N GLY A 51 -11.75 -0.32 2.19
CA GLY A 51 -12.02 0.87 1.39
C GLY A 51 -13.05 0.70 0.28
N LEU A 52 -13.35 -0.55 -0.14
CA LEU A 52 -14.17 -0.83 -1.31
C LEU A 52 -15.63 -0.30 -1.19
N ALA A 53 -16.23 -0.39 -0.01
CA ALA A 53 -17.59 0.11 0.19
C ALA A 53 -17.71 1.62 -0.04
N ALA A 54 -16.77 2.39 0.49
CA ALA A 54 -16.71 3.84 0.29
C ALA A 54 -16.39 4.19 -1.18
N ALA A 55 -15.45 3.48 -1.79
CA ALA A 55 -15.12 3.66 -3.21
C ALA A 55 -16.32 3.39 -4.13
N ARG A 56 -17.09 2.30 -3.89
CA ARG A 56 -18.33 2.02 -4.66
C ARG A 56 -19.35 3.13 -4.54
N ALA A 57 -19.59 3.63 -3.32
CA ALA A 57 -20.53 4.72 -3.10
C ALA A 57 -20.10 5.99 -3.86
N ALA A 58 -18.82 6.33 -3.86
CA ALA A 58 -18.27 7.44 -4.61
C ALA A 58 -18.38 7.23 -6.12
N ALA A 59 -18.04 6.04 -6.62
CA ALA A 59 -18.10 5.69 -8.04
C ALA A 59 -19.53 5.78 -8.58
N GLN A 60 -20.53 5.27 -7.84
CA GLN A 60 -21.94 5.38 -8.20
C GLN A 60 -22.39 6.84 -8.32
N ARG A 61 -21.98 7.73 -7.38
CA ARG A 61 -22.32 9.15 -7.44
C ARG A 61 -21.73 9.87 -8.65
N LEU A 62 -20.56 9.42 -9.10
CA LEU A 62 -19.79 10.07 -10.17
C LEU A 62 -19.94 9.39 -11.54
N GLY A 63 -20.69 8.28 -11.62
CA GLY A 63 -20.88 7.53 -12.85
C GLY A 63 -19.60 6.88 -13.37
N LEU A 64 -18.69 6.47 -12.46
CA LEU A 64 -17.44 5.79 -12.78
C LEU A 64 -17.59 4.28 -12.56
N ASP A 65 -17.10 3.47 -13.50
CA ASP A 65 -17.08 2.03 -13.32
C ASP A 65 -15.97 1.64 -12.31
N LEU A 66 -16.35 0.95 -11.23
CA LEU A 66 -15.42 0.46 -10.23
C LEU A 66 -15.35 -1.05 -10.21
N ILE A 67 -14.13 -1.59 -10.20
CA ILE A 67 -13.83 -3.00 -9.99
C ILE A 67 -13.32 -3.17 -8.56
N ASP A 68 -13.92 -4.13 -7.83
CA ASP A 68 -13.39 -4.55 -6.54
C ASP A 68 -12.08 -5.30 -6.72
N GLY A 69 -11.03 -4.82 -6.08
CA GLY A 69 -9.71 -5.41 -6.18
C GLY A 69 -9.01 -5.49 -4.83
N VAL A 70 -7.88 -6.14 -4.82
CA VAL A 70 -6.95 -6.21 -3.70
C VAL A 70 -5.55 -6.52 -4.21
N GLU A 71 -4.52 -5.94 -3.61
CA GLU A 71 -3.14 -6.32 -3.86
C GLU A 71 -2.62 -7.18 -2.71
N ILE A 72 -2.48 -8.48 -2.96
CA ILE A 72 -2.09 -9.47 -1.95
C ILE A 72 -0.57 -9.57 -1.90
N SER A 73 0.02 -9.36 -0.70
CA SER A 73 1.44 -9.53 -0.46
C SER A 73 1.75 -10.99 -0.12
N VAL A 74 2.49 -11.66 -0.97
CA VAL A 74 2.94 -13.04 -0.75
C VAL A 74 4.46 -13.13 -0.66
N THR A 75 4.97 -14.13 0.05
CA THR A 75 6.41 -14.42 0.10
C THR A 75 6.70 -15.68 -0.68
N TRP A 76 7.53 -15.58 -1.70
CA TRP A 76 7.97 -16.71 -2.49
C TRP A 76 9.50 -16.73 -2.59
N ARG A 77 10.12 -17.83 -2.17
CA ARG A 77 11.57 -18.01 -2.15
C ARG A 77 12.33 -16.86 -1.48
N GLY A 78 11.77 -16.30 -0.39
CA GLY A 78 12.38 -15.19 0.35
C GLY A 78 12.14 -13.80 -0.24
N HIS A 79 11.44 -13.69 -1.36
CA HIS A 79 11.06 -12.42 -1.99
C HIS A 79 9.59 -12.09 -1.73
N THR A 80 9.29 -10.82 -1.48
CA THR A 80 7.91 -10.34 -1.47
C THR A 80 7.45 -10.14 -2.91
N ILE A 81 6.33 -10.77 -3.27
CA ILE A 81 5.64 -10.61 -4.54
C ILE A 81 4.26 -10.03 -4.24
N HIS A 82 3.81 -9.12 -5.07
CA HIS A 82 2.49 -8.52 -4.98
C HIS A 82 1.62 -9.06 -6.11
N ILE A 83 0.46 -9.60 -5.76
CA ILE A 83 -0.50 -10.18 -6.70
C ILE A 83 -1.75 -9.33 -6.68
N VAL A 84 -2.08 -8.71 -7.80
CA VAL A 84 -3.29 -7.92 -7.97
C VAL A 84 -4.43 -8.87 -8.35
N GLY A 85 -5.44 -8.95 -7.47
CA GLY A 85 -6.71 -9.60 -7.74
C GLY A 85 -7.75 -8.58 -8.16
N LEU A 86 -8.43 -8.81 -9.27
CA LEU A 86 -9.51 -7.96 -9.78
C LEU A 86 -10.82 -8.77 -9.85
N GLY A 87 -11.95 -8.08 -9.62
CA GLY A 87 -13.26 -8.73 -9.61
C GLY A 87 -13.43 -9.70 -8.44
N ILE A 88 -12.82 -9.39 -7.30
CA ILE A 88 -12.91 -10.21 -6.08
C ILE A 88 -14.28 -10.06 -5.42
N ASP A 89 -14.69 -11.06 -4.65
CA ASP A 89 -15.77 -10.92 -3.67
C ASP A 89 -15.17 -10.53 -2.32
N PRO A 90 -15.33 -9.26 -1.87
CA PRO A 90 -14.80 -8.83 -0.59
C PRO A 90 -15.48 -9.47 0.62
N ALA A 91 -16.60 -10.17 0.44
CA ALA A 91 -17.27 -10.93 1.49
C ALA A 91 -16.84 -12.40 1.56
N ASP A 92 -16.01 -12.88 0.62
CA ASP A 92 -15.51 -14.25 0.63
C ASP A 92 -14.68 -14.52 1.89
N ALA A 93 -15.12 -15.52 2.67
CA ALA A 93 -14.52 -15.83 3.97
C ALA A 93 -13.08 -16.37 3.85
N ALA A 94 -12.77 -17.11 2.78
CA ALA A 94 -11.43 -17.65 2.56
C ALA A 94 -10.45 -16.53 2.19
N LEU A 95 -10.89 -15.59 1.33
CA LEU A 95 -10.13 -14.39 1.01
C LEU A 95 -9.84 -13.58 2.27
N GLN A 96 -10.87 -13.27 3.08
CA GLN A 96 -10.71 -12.49 4.31
C GLN A 96 -9.77 -13.14 5.32
N ALA A 97 -9.89 -14.46 5.51
CA ALA A 97 -8.97 -15.22 6.36
C ALA A 97 -7.53 -15.16 5.86
N GLY A 98 -7.30 -15.30 4.55
CA GLY A 98 -5.99 -15.17 3.94
C GLY A 98 -5.38 -13.78 4.10
N LEU A 99 -6.17 -12.73 3.87
CA LEU A 99 -5.75 -11.34 4.07
C LEU A 99 -5.38 -11.06 5.54
N ALA A 100 -6.14 -11.59 6.50
CA ALA A 100 -5.83 -11.44 7.92
C ALA A 100 -4.48 -12.07 8.29
N VAL A 101 -4.15 -13.24 7.74
CA VAL A 101 -2.82 -13.88 7.92
C VAL A 101 -1.71 -12.99 7.34
N THR A 102 -1.92 -12.43 6.16
CA THR A 102 -0.94 -11.56 5.51
C THR A 102 -0.72 -10.28 6.31
N ARG A 103 -1.80 -9.65 6.82
CA ARG A 103 -1.71 -8.47 7.70
C ARG A 103 -0.90 -8.73 8.96
N SER A 104 -1.10 -9.87 9.62
CA SER A 104 -0.30 -10.20 10.81
C SER A 104 1.20 -10.33 10.51
N GLY A 105 1.56 -10.82 9.34
CA GLY A 105 2.95 -10.85 8.85
C GLY A 105 3.53 -9.45 8.59
N ARG A 106 2.70 -8.46 8.20
CA ARG A 106 3.12 -7.07 8.06
C ARG A 106 3.47 -6.45 9.41
N ASN A 107 2.67 -6.70 10.44
CA ASN A 107 2.94 -6.21 11.79
C ASN A 107 4.28 -6.72 12.31
N ALA A 108 4.57 -7.99 12.15
CA ALA A 108 5.86 -8.55 12.53
C ALA A 108 7.05 -7.91 11.76
N ARG A 109 6.83 -7.49 10.52
CA ARG A 109 7.82 -6.75 9.73
C ARG A 109 7.99 -5.33 10.23
N ALA A 110 6.89 -4.64 10.58
CA ALA A 110 6.92 -3.29 11.13
C ALA A 110 7.73 -3.25 12.44
N GLU A 111 7.53 -4.21 13.35
CA GLU A 111 8.31 -4.32 14.57
C GLU A 111 9.83 -4.46 14.31
N LYS A 112 10.21 -5.23 13.30
CA LYS A 112 11.62 -5.36 12.90
C LYS A 112 12.21 -4.04 12.38
N ILE A 113 11.42 -3.25 11.64
CA ILE A 113 11.84 -1.94 11.14
C ILE A 113 12.01 -0.97 12.32
N ILE A 114 11.06 -0.93 13.25
CA ILE A 114 11.12 -0.08 14.45
C ILE A 114 12.38 -0.41 15.25
N ALA A 115 12.59 -1.69 15.58
CA ALA A 115 13.77 -2.11 16.32
C ALA A 115 15.09 -1.76 15.61
N ALA A 116 15.12 -1.82 14.28
CA ALA A 116 16.29 -1.41 13.50
C ALA A 116 16.52 0.11 13.55
N PHE A 117 15.46 0.91 13.53
CA PHE A 117 15.56 2.36 13.67
C PHE A 117 16.02 2.77 15.06
N ASP A 118 15.52 2.13 16.12
CA ASP A 118 15.96 2.36 17.50
C ASP A 118 17.47 2.07 17.66
N GLN A 119 17.97 0.99 17.03
CA GLN A 119 19.41 0.68 17.01
C GLN A 119 20.27 1.73 16.30
N LEU A 120 19.67 2.48 15.37
CA LEU A 120 20.32 3.59 14.65
C LEU A 120 20.13 4.95 15.36
N GLY A 121 19.45 4.98 16.52
CA GLY A 121 19.14 6.22 17.24
C GLY A 121 17.99 7.03 16.64
N ILE A 122 17.19 6.43 15.76
CA ILE A 122 16.01 7.05 15.14
C ILE A 122 14.80 6.71 16.02
N SER A 123 14.52 7.54 17.02
CA SER A 123 13.41 7.37 17.96
C SER A 123 12.07 7.87 17.38
N GLY A 124 10.95 7.38 17.93
CA GLY A 124 9.59 7.81 17.57
C GLY A 124 9.15 7.33 16.20
N SER A 125 9.76 6.23 15.71
CA SER A 125 9.47 5.70 14.38
C SER A 125 8.10 5.03 14.28
N ARG A 126 7.60 4.44 15.39
CA ARG A 126 6.26 3.85 15.45
C ARG A 126 5.19 4.92 15.28
N GLU A 127 5.19 5.89 16.19
CA GLU A 127 4.21 6.97 16.22
C GLU A 127 4.27 7.79 14.93
N GLY A 128 5.49 8.11 14.48
CA GLY A 128 5.67 8.89 13.27
C GLY A 128 5.28 8.17 11.98
N ALA A 129 5.35 6.84 11.92
CA ALA A 129 4.81 6.06 10.80
C ALA A 129 3.28 5.92 10.88
N GLN A 130 2.73 5.78 12.11
CA GLN A 130 1.28 5.71 12.34
C GLN A 130 0.54 6.97 11.91
N GLU A 131 1.16 8.15 11.94
CA GLU A 131 0.56 9.39 11.44
C GLU A 131 0.16 9.32 9.93
N PHE A 132 0.72 8.38 9.20
CA PHE A 132 0.46 8.16 7.77
C PHE A 132 -0.38 6.92 7.48
N ALA A 133 -0.79 6.17 8.49
CA ALA A 133 -1.55 4.93 8.37
C ALA A 133 -2.92 5.10 9.04
N ASP A 134 -3.98 5.14 8.27
CA ASP A 134 -5.35 5.15 8.82
C ASP A 134 -5.66 3.84 9.55
N ASN A 135 -5.07 2.73 9.09
CA ASN A 135 -5.14 1.44 9.78
C ASN A 135 -3.78 1.10 10.41
N PRO A 136 -3.66 1.16 11.75
CA PRO A 136 -2.40 0.86 12.45
C PRO A 136 -1.92 -0.57 12.26
N ASP A 137 -2.81 -1.50 11.88
CA ASP A 137 -2.45 -2.89 11.58
C ASP A 137 -1.84 -3.09 10.18
N LEU A 138 -1.78 -2.02 9.39
CA LEU A 138 -1.25 -2.05 8.02
C LEU A 138 -0.01 -1.19 7.82
N MET A 139 0.78 -0.98 8.87
CA MET A 139 2.04 -0.24 8.72
C MET A 139 2.95 -0.89 7.68
N SER A 140 3.24 -0.13 6.63
CA SER A 140 4.09 -0.54 5.51
C SER A 140 5.43 0.21 5.50
N ARG A 141 6.37 -0.25 4.69
CA ARG A 141 7.63 0.48 4.45
C ARG A 141 7.39 1.90 3.94
N THR A 142 6.29 2.13 3.23
CA THR A 142 5.90 3.45 2.72
C THR A 142 5.63 4.43 3.87
N HIS A 143 4.95 4.01 4.93
CA HIS A 143 4.67 4.85 6.10
C HIS A 143 5.97 5.24 6.83
N PHE A 144 6.87 4.27 7.05
CA PHE A 144 8.21 4.57 7.60
C PHE A 144 9.04 5.46 6.69
N ALA A 145 8.93 5.30 5.37
CA ALA A 145 9.62 6.18 4.42
C ALA A 145 9.11 7.62 4.51
N ARG A 146 7.78 7.81 4.60
CA ARG A 146 7.18 9.14 4.83
C ARG A 146 7.62 9.75 6.15
N PHE A 147 7.69 8.96 7.22
CA PHE A 147 8.24 9.41 8.50
C PHE A 147 9.69 9.91 8.35
N LEU A 148 10.57 9.16 7.68
CA LEU A 148 11.95 9.59 7.48
C LEU A 148 12.06 10.90 6.69
N VAL A 149 11.24 11.06 5.65
CA VAL A 149 11.19 12.30 4.84
C VAL A 149 10.65 13.46 5.68
N LYS A 150 9.53 13.26 6.43
CA LYS A 150 8.94 14.28 7.31
C LYS A 150 9.92 14.77 8.39
N ARG A 151 10.73 13.85 8.93
CA ARG A 151 11.78 14.16 9.92
C ARG A 151 13.03 14.80 9.31
N GLY A 152 13.11 14.94 7.98
CA GLY A 152 14.27 15.46 7.30
C GLY A 152 15.51 14.54 7.38
N LEU A 153 15.33 13.27 7.73
CA LEU A 153 16.41 12.28 7.80
C LEU A 153 16.87 11.81 6.43
N VAL A 154 15.98 11.91 5.45
CA VAL A 154 16.23 11.65 4.03
C VAL A 154 15.51 12.69 3.19
N LYS A 155 16.02 12.94 1.98
CA LYS A 155 15.51 14.02 1.10
C LYS A 155 14.19 13.67 0.40
N ASP A 156 13.95 12.39 0.10
CA ASP A 156 12.82 11.92 -0.69
C ASP A 156 12.51 10.44 -0.45
N MET A 157 11.37 9.99 -0.93
CA MET A 157 10.90 8.61 -0.81
C MET A 157 11.87 7.60 -1.44
N LYS A 158 12.45 7.93 -2.60
CA LYS A 158 13.42 7.06 -3.29
C LYS A 158 14.63 6.79 -2.40
N THR A 159 15.17 7.84 -1.78
CA THR A 159 16.30 7.74 -0.84
C THR A 159 15.90 6.92 0.40
N ALA A 160 14.68 7.11 0.93
CA ALA A 160 14.17 6.33 2.04
C ALA A 160 14.15 4.84 1.73
N PHE A 161 13.62 4.44 0.56
CA PHE A 161 13.60 3.03 0.15
C PHE A 161 15.01 2.44 -0.05
N GLN A 162 15.98 3.22 -0.52
CA GLN A 162 17.38 2.79 -0.59
C GLN A 162 17.96 2.54 0.81
N CYS A 163 17.63 3.37 1.81
CA CYS A 163 18.04 3.18 3.20
C CYS A 163 17.49 1.89 3.80
N PHE A 164 16.25 1.48 3.49
CA PHE A 164 15.69 0.20 3.98
C PHE A 164 16.53 -1.01 3.56
N TRP A 165 17.08 -1.00 2.35
CA TRP A 165 18.00 -2.06 1.89
C TRP A 165 19.25 -2.13 2.73
N VAL A 166 19.84 -0.98 3.08
CA VAL A 166 21.06 -0.91 3.92
C VAL A 166 20.77 -1.36 5.35
N VAL A 167 19.65 -0.95 5.92
CA VAL A 167 19.21 -1.32 7.27
C VAL A 167 18.92 -2.82 7.35
N ALA A 168 18.18 -3.37 6.40
CA ALA A 168 17.89 -4.79 6.33
C ALA A 168 19.15 -5.65 6.21
N ASN A 169 20.09 -5.23 5.36
CA ASN A 169 21.34 -5.96 5.18
C ASN A 169 22.30 -5.85 6.39
N ARG A 170 22.34 -4.70 7.09
CA ARG A 170 23.13 -4.54 8.32
C ARG A 170 22.56 -5.35 9.49
N ALA A 171 21.26 -5.47 9.61
CA ALA A 171 20.61 -6.33 10.61
C ALA A 171 20.90 -7.81 10.35
N LEU A 172 20.90 -8.25 9.09
CA LEU A 172 21.28 -9.60 8.68
C LEU A 172 22.77 -9.89 8.95
N CYS A 173 23.67 -8.91 8.74
CA CYS A 173 25.11 -9.09 8.99
C CYS A 173 25.45 -9.18 10.48
N ARG A 174 24.64 -8.59 11.39
CA ARG A 174 24.85 -8.69 12.84
C ARG A 174 24.32 -9.98 13.47
N THR A 175 23.33 -10.62 12.84
CA THR A 175 22.81 -11.91 13.30
C THR A 175 23.66 -13.11 12.84
N SER A 176 24.44 -12.96 11.77
CA SER A 176 25.37 -13.99 11.27
C SER A 176 26.76 -13.99 11.94
N GLY A 177 27.03 -13.03 12.82
CA GLY A 177 28.34 -12.85 13.49
C GLY A 177 28.37 -13.31 14.96
N ARG A 178 27.45 -14.16 15.41
CA ARG A 178 27.50 -14.87 16.69
C ARG A 178 27.34 -16.36 16.44
N ALA A 179 28.43 -16.97 16.10
CA ALA A 179 28.74 -18.39 16.28
C ALA A 179 30.07 -18.50 17.03
#